data_59b20f3645026ca0a87d2dc56d3a75b5
#
_entry.id   59b20f3645026ca0a87d2dc56d3a75b5
#
_cell.length_a   1.000
_cell.length_b   1.000
_cell.length_c   1.000
_cell.angle_alpha   90.00
_cell.angle_beta   90.00
_cell.angle_gamma   90.00
#
_symmetry.space_group_name_H-M   'P 1'
#
loop_
_entity.id
_entity.type
_entity.pdbx_description
1 polymer ?
#
loop_
_entity_poly.entity_id
_entity_poly.type
_entity_poly.pdbx_seq_one_letter_code
_entity_poly.pdbx_strand_id
1 'polypeptide(L)'
;MKRLLPIIVAGVLALGITAAVKTAKVAREIRRQSTVDEVQPADVIVVLGAAEYQGRPSPVLQARLNHALYLYIEGIAPRILTTGGKGGDSTYSEGEVAHAYLSRHGVPSEAILVESEGESTVRSITAAAEIMRLMNLKSCVVVSDGYHIYRVKRMLERMGMRAYGSPRPSASGVPPGESWREQWIYARQAIAYELWRIGIPI
;
A
#
# COMPACT_ATOMS: atom_id res chain seq x y z
N MET A 1 30.56 -38.83 4.59
CA MET A 1 29.77 -37.86 5.33
C MET A 1 30.52 -36.60 5.74
N LYS A 2 31.77 -36.64 6.24
CA LYS A 2 32.51 -35.43 6.74
C LYS A 2 32.80 -34.36 5.68
N ARG A 3 32.87 -34.69 4.38
CA ARG A 3 33.13 -33.72 3.27
C ARG A 3 31.90 -33.03 2.72
N LEU A 4 30.68 -33.54 2.97
CA LEU A 4 29.42 -32.94 2.49
C LEU A 4 28.96 -31.78 3.38
N LEU A 5 29.26 -31.83 4.68
CA LEU A 5 28.85 -30.80 5.64
C LEU A 5 29.36 -29.40 5.27
N PRO A 6 30.64 -29.16 4.95
CA PRO A 6 31.10 -27.82 4.56
C PRO A 6 30.47 -27.31 3.25
N ILE A 7 30.14 -28.19 2.32
CA ILE A 7 29.49 -27.82 1.06
C ILE A 7 28.06 -27.36 1.34
N ILE A 8 27.32 -28.10 2.19
CA ILE A 8 25.96 -27.74 2.60
C ILE A 8 25.96 -26.38 3.34
N VAL A 9 26.90 -26.21 4.29
CA VAL A 9 27.03 -24.94 5.03
C VAL A 9 27.35 -23.79 4.09
N ALA A 10 28.27 -23.96 3.16
CA ALA A 10 28.61 -22.93 2.17
C ALA A 10 27.40 -22.60 1.28
N GLY A 11 26.62 -23.59 0.86
CA GLY A 11 25.39 -23.40 0.09
C GLY A 11 24.32 -22.62 0.84
N VAL A 12 24.10 -22.95 2.13
CA VAL A 12 23.14 -22.22 3.00
C VAL A 12 23.59 -20.76 3.22
N LEU A 13 24.89 -20.55 3.46
CA LEU A 13 25.44 -19.21 3.61
C LEU A 13 25.29 -18.38 2.33
N ALA A 14 25.61 -18.95 1.16
CA ALA A 14 25.45 -18.28 -0.11
C ALA A 14 23.99 -17.91 -0.40
N LEU A 15 23.04 -18.81 -0.10
CA LEU A 15 21.60 -18.54 -0.21
C LEU A 15 21.17 -17.40 0.74
N GLY A 16 21.62 -17.43 2.00
CA GLY A 16 21.33 -16.38 2.98
C GLY A 16 21.86 -15.01 2.56
N ILE A 17 23.11 -14.94 2.08
CA ILE A 17 23.70 -13.70 1.57
C ILE A 17 22.90 -13.20 0.35
N THR A 18 22.55 -14.08 -0.58
CA THR A 18 21.77 -13.71 -1.76
C THR A 18 20.40 -13.14 -1.38
N ALA A 19 19.71 -13.77 -0.43
CA ALA A 19 18.43 -13.28 0.09
C ALA A 19 18.60 -11.90 0.75
N ALA A 20 19.60 -11.74 1.60
CA ALA A 20 19.88 -10.46 2.26
C ALA A 20 20.16 -9.32 1.26
N VAL A 21 20.98 -9.60 0.24
CA VAL A 21 21.28 -8.62 -0.82
C VAL A 21 20.03 -8.24 -1.61
N LYS A 22 19.16 -9.21 -1.95
CA LYS A 22 17.89 -8.94 -2.63
C LYS A 22 16.98 -8.06 -1.76
N THR A 23 16.79 -8.43 -0.50
CA THR A 23 15.98 -7.66 0.45
C THR A 23 16.50 -6.23 0.62
N ALA A 24 17.81 -6.05 0.73
CA ALA A 24 18.43 -4.73 0.84
C ALA A 24 18.21 -3.87 -0.44
N LYS A 25 18.27 -4.49 -1.63
CA LYS A 25 17.94 -3.79 -2.88
C LYS A 25 16.49 -3.34 -2.91
N VAL A 26 15.57 -4.22 -2.55
CA VAL A 26 14.13 -3.88 -2.49
C VAL A 26 13.87 -2.80 -1.45
N ALA A 27 14.47 -2.87 -0.26
CA ALA A 27 14.33 -1.83 0.78
C ALA A 27 14.83 -0.46 0.28
N ARG A 28 15.91 -0.43 -0.51
CA ARG A 28 16.40 0.80 -1.15
C ARG A 28 15.41 1.36 -2.18
N GLU A 29 14.80 0.50 -2.99
CA GLU A 29 13.76 0.94 -3.95
C GLU A 29 12.50 1.45 -3.24
N ILE A 30 12.07 0.79 -2.16
CA ILE A 30 10.95 1.25 -1.33
C ILE A 30 11.26 2.65 -0.78
N ARG A 31 12.47 2.84 -0.24
CA ARG A 31 12.90 4.15 0.28
C ARG A 31 12.92 5.21 -0.83
N ARG A 32 13.43 4.88 -2.02
CA ARG A 32 13.43 5.79 -3.16
C ARG A 32 12.00 6.17 -3.57
N GLN A 33 11.12 5.18 -3.71
CA GLN A 33 9.74 5.39 -4.11
C GLN A 33 8.94 6.16 -3.04
N SER A 34 9.32 6.06 -1.77
CA SER A 34 8.56 6.66 -0.67
C SER A 34 8.46 8.18 -0.70
N THR A 35 9.32 8.84 -1.48
CA THR A 35 9.35 10.30 -1.66
C THR A 35 8.99 10.75 -3.06
N VAL A 36 8.72 9.80 -3.97
CA VAL A 36 8.40 10.13 -5.37
C VAL A 36 6.89 10.19 -5.51
N ASP A 37 6.40 11.34 -5.92
CA ASP A 37 5.02 11.54 -6.34
C ASP A 37 4.93 11.32 -7.86
N GLU A 38 4.14 10.31 -8.28
CA GLU A 38 3.93 9.94 -9.68
C GLU A 38 2.53 10.36 -10.18
N VAL A 39 1.89 11.32 -9.53
CA VAL A 39 0.53 11.75 -9.86
C VAL A 39 0.39 12.10 -11.33
N GLN A 40 -0.59 11.49 -11.95
CA GLN A 40 -1.05 11.77 -13.30
C GLN A 40 -2.50 11.32 -13.46
N PRO A 41 -3.23 11.75 -14.52
CA PRO A 41 -4.60 11.32 -14.74
C PRO A 41 -4.75 9.80 -14.76
N ALA A 42 -5.75 9.31 -14.02
CA ALA A 42 -6.04 7.89 -13.86
C ALA A 42 -7.56 7.65 -13.78
N ASP A 43 -7.97 6.37 -13.80
CA ASP A 43 -9.38 6.02 -13.74
C ASP A 43 -9.94 6.08 -12.31
N VAL A 44 -9.08 5.88 -11.29
CA VAL A 44 -9.47 5.85 -9.87
C VAL A 44 -8.31 6.22 -8.95
N ILE A 45 -8.61 6.85 -7.81
CA ILE A 45 -7.69 7.02 -6.69
C ILE A 45 -7.94 5.88 -5.70
N VAL A 46 -6.93 5.03 -5.45
CA VAL A 46 -7.02 3.93 -4.48
C VAL A 46 -6.41 4.39 -3.16
N VAL A 47 -7.23 4.47 -2.11
CA VAL A 47 -6.80 4.87 -0.77
C VAL A 47 -6.66 3.64 0.12
N LEU A 48 -5.46 3.39 0.64
CA LEU A 48 -5.24 2.30 1.58
C LEU A 48 -5.80 2.64 2.96
N GLY A 49 -6.47 1.67 3.55
CA GLY A 49 -6.87 1.69 4.96
C GLY A 49 -5.66 1.80 5.92
N ALA A 50 -5.92 2.28 7.16
CA ALA A 50 -4.88 2.46 8.21
C ALA A 50 -5.52 2.34 9.56
N ALA A 51 -6.45 2.09 10.02
CA ALA A 51 -7.20 2.00 11.27
C ALA A 51 -8.35 3.01 11.34
N GLU A 52 -9.38 2.60 11.98
CA GLU A 52 -10.51 3.42 12.38
C GLU A 52 -10.74 3.26 13.89
N TYR A 53 -11.40 4.24 14.51
CA TYR A 53 -11.73 4.22 15.92
C TYR A 53 -13.20 4.65 16.10
N GLN A 54 -14.08 3.68 16.37
CA GLN A 54 -15.51 3.94 16.62
C GLN A 54 -16.18 4.76 15.49
N GLY A 55 -15.96 4.36 14.25
CA GLY A 55 -16.52 5.02 13.07
C GLY A 55 -15.82 6.35 12.69
N ARG A 56 -14.62 6.60 13.22
CA ARG A 56 -13.79 7.76 12.87
C ARG A 56 -12.45 7.30 12.29
N PRO A 57 -11.95 7.94 11.23
CA PRO A 57 -10.63 7.58 10.72
C PRO A 57 -9.54 7.92 11.74
N SER A 58 -8.56 7.03 11.89
CA SER A 58 -7.32 7.34 12.62
C SER A 58 -6.62 8.56 12.01
N PRO A 59 -5.73 9.24 12.73
CA PRO A 59 -4.98 10.36 12.15
C PRO A 59 -4.22 10.00 10.87
N VAL A 60 -3.75 8.75 10.77
CA VAL A 60 -3.06 8.24 9.58
C VAL A 60 -4.04 8.08 8.42
N LEU A 61 -5.19 7.44 8.65
CA LEU A 61 -6.24 7.28 7.64
C LEU A 61 -6.76 8.64 7.19
N GLN A 62 -7.04 9.55 8.13
CA GLN A 62 -7.50 10.90 7.82
C GLN A 62 -6.51 11.65 6.92
N ALA A 63 -5.20 11.54 7.18
CA ALA A 63 -4.20 12.19 6.34
C ALA A 63 -4.17 11.63 4.90
N ARG A 64 -4.38 10.30 4.74
CA ARG A 64 -4.54 9.69 3.41
C ARG A 64 -5.80 10.18 2.71
N LEU A 65 -6.92 10.24 3.44
CA LEU A 65 -8.20 10.71 2.89
C LEU A 65 -8.15 12.17 2.47
N ASN A 66 -7.51 13.03 3.25
CA ASN A 66 -7.31 14.44 2.87
C ASN A 66 -6.48 14.57 1.60
N HIS A 67 -5.43 13.75 1.46
CA HIS A 67 -4.63 13.74 0.24
C HIS A 67 -5.43 13.22 -0.98
N ALA A 68 -6.20 12.15 -0.80
CA ALA A 68 -7.07 11.63 -1.87
C ALA A 68 -8.16 12.62 -2.27
N LEU A 69 -8.76 13.33 -1.30
CA LEU A 69 -9.73 14.38 -1.54
C LEU A 69 -9.11 15.52 -2.36
N TYR A 70 -7.90 15.95 -2.01
CA TYR A 70 -7.16 16.94 -2.78
C TYR A 70 -6.97 16.49 -4.24
N LEU A 71 -6.50 15.26 -4.47
CA LEU A 71 -6.31 14.72 -5.82
C LEU A 71 -7.64 14.61 -6.60
N TYR A 72 -8.73 14.28 -5.93
CA TYR A 72 -10.05 14.21 -6.53
C TYR A 72 -10.53 15.61 -6.97
N ILE A 73 -10.37 16.62 -6.11
CA ILE A 73 -10.72 18.02 -6.43
C ILE A 73 -9.88 18.55 -7.59
N GLU A 74 -8.59 18.18 -7.68
CA GLU A 74 -7.71 18.51 -8.80
C GLU A 74 -8.07 17.76 -10.10
N GLY A 75 -9.08 16.88 -10.06
CA GLY A 75 -9.54 16.15 -11.25
C GLY A 75 -8.59 15.04 -11.73
N ILE A 76 -7.72 14.53 -10.84
CA ILE A 76 -6.76 13.46 -11.17
C ILE A 76 -7.48 12.16 -11.54
N ALA A 77 -8.61 11.87 -10.88
CA ALA A 77 -9.48 10.75 -11.26
C ALA A 77 -10.94 11.04 -10.91
N PRO A 78 -11.92 10.49 -11.68
CA PRO A 78 -13.34 10.71 -11.44
C PRO A 78 -13.90 9.88 -10.27
N ARG A 79 -13.12 8.96 -9.70
CA ARG A 79 -13.55 8.05 -8.63
C ARG A 79 -12.48 7.88 -7.57
N ILE A 80 -12.94 7.53 -6.35
CA ILE A 80 -12.08 7.11 -5.26
C ILE A 80 -12.49 5.69 -4.86
N LEU A 81 -11.52 4.78 -4.69
CA LEU A 81 -11.72 3.45 -4.13
C LEU A 81 -11.07 3.42 -2.74
N THR A 82 -11.89 3.35 -1.70
CA THR A 82 -11.43 3.18 -0.32
C THR A 82 -11.26 1.71 -0.01
N THR A 83 -10.22 1.34 0.74
CA THR A 83 -9.93 -0.05 1.08
C THR A 83 -9.71 -0.23 2.58
N GLY A 84 -9.96 -1.43 3.06
CA GLY A 84 -9.68 -1.86 4.42
C GLY A 84 -10.89 -2.46 5.11
N GLY A 85 -10.69 -3.67 5.64
CA GLY A 85 -11.69 -4.44 6.36
C GLY A 85 -11.90 -3.95 7.79
N LYS A 86 -12.62 -4.76 8.57
CA LYS A 86 -12.84 -4.53 9.99
C LYS A 86 -11.57 -4.92 10.75
N GLY A 87 -11.02 -3.99 11.50
CA GLY A 87 -10.03 -4.30 12.53
C GLY A 87 -10.68 -5.11 13.65
N GLY A 88 -9.88 -5.84 14.44
CA GLY A 88 -10.30 -6.95 15.30
C GLY A 88 -11.52 -6.79 16.21
N ASP A 89 -12.02 -5.58 16.43
CA ASP A 89 -13.16 -5.32 17.33
C ASP A 89 -14.10 -4.22 16.80
N SER A 90 -13.98 -3.89 15.53
CA SER A 90 -14.67 -2.77 14.94
C SER A 90 -16.03 -3.14 14.37
N THR A 91 -17.03 -2.30 14.62
CA THR A 91 -18.35 -2.37 13.99
C THR A 91 -18.28 -1.96 12.53
N TYR A 92 -17.36 -1.06 12.21
CA TYR A 92 -17.17 -0.49 10.89
C TYR A 92 -15.87 -0.98 10.25
N SER A 93 -15.85 -1.10 8.93
CA SER A 93 -14.60 -1.27 8.20
C SER A 93 -13.89 0.06 7.96
N GLU A 94 -12.58 0.00 7.78
CA GLU A 94 -11.79 1.19 7.41
C GLU A 94 -12.30 1.79 6.09
N GLY A 95 -12.70 0.95 5.13
CA GLY A 95 -13.26 1.37 3.85
C GLY A 95 -14.59 2.13 3.99
N GLU A 96 -15.50 1.65 4.85
CA GLU A 96 -16.78 2.31 5.13
C GLU A 96 -16.58 3.66 5.85
N VAL A 97 -15.70 3.70 6.83
CA VAL A 97 -15.34 4.95 7.54
C VAL A 97 -14.71 5.96 6.58
N ALA A 98 -13.86 5.50 5.68
CA ALA A 98 -13.26 6.33 4.64
C ALA A 98 -14.32 6.89 3.67
N HIS A 99 -15.27 6.07 3.22
CA HIS A 99 -16.41 6.49 2.40
C HIS A 99 -17.21 7.59 3.12
N ALA A 100 -17.63 7.33 4.37
CA ALA A 100 -18.40 8.29 5.15
C ALA A 100 -17.63 9.62 5.38
N TYR A 101 -16.32 9.55 5.53
CA TYR A 101 -15.47 10.74 5.65
C TYR A 101 -15.48 11.55 4.35
N LEU A 102 -15.20 10.93 3.21
CA LEU A 102 -15.13 11.60 1.91
C LEU A 102 -16.48 12.19 1.49
N SER A 103 -17.58 11.46 1.71
CA SER A 103 -18.94 11.96 1.42
C SER A 103 -19.27 13.21 2.24
N ARG A 104 -18.91 13.26 3.52
CA ARG A 104 -19.07 14.46 4.36
C ARG A 104 -18.22 15.65 3.89
N HIS A 105 -17.16 15.40 3.12
CA HIS A 105 -16.30 16.43 2.55
C HIS A 105 -16.63 16.75 1.08
N GLY A 106 -17.82 16.36 0.62
CA GLY A 106 -18.35 16.78 -0.68
C GLY A 106 -18.05 15.87 -1.86
N VAL A 107 -17.46 14.70 -1.65
CA VAL A 107 -17.33 13.70 -2.73
C VAL A 107 -18.66 12.99 -2.89
N PRO A 108 -19.29 13.00 -4.10
CA PRO A 108 -20.54 12.28 -4.36
C PRO A 108 -20.40 10.79 -4.03
N SER A 109 -21.41 10.21 -3.37
CA SER A 109 -21.35 8.81 -2.91
C SER A 109 -21.18 7.81 -4.07
N GLU A 110 -21.72 8.13 -5.24
CA GLU A 110 -21.59 7.35 -6.48
C GLU A 110 -20.19 7.40 -7.08
N ALA A 111 -19.36 8.36 -6.68
CA ALA A 111 -17.96 8.47 -7.07
C ALA A 111 -17.02 7.68 -6.14
N ILE A 112 -17.55 7.13 -5.03
CA ILE A 112 -16.76 6.40 -4.04
C ILE A 112 -17.08 4.91 -4.12
N LEU A 113 -16.08 4.11 -4.44
CA LEU A 113 -16.11 2.66 -4.38
C LEU A 113 -15.55 2.21 -3.03
N VAL A 114 -16.07 1.13 -2.46
CA VAL A 114 -15.65 0.64 -1.14
C VAL A 114 -15.23 -0.83 -1.24
N GLU A 115 -14.04 -1.12 -0.73
CA GLU A 115 -13.58 -2.45 -0.39
C GLU A 115 -13.53 -2.55 1.14
N SER A 116 -14.29 -3.46 1.73
CA SER A 116 -14.52 -3.55 3.18
C SER A 116 -14.22 -4.92 3.80
N GLU A 117 -13.70 -5.86 3.00
CA GLU A 117 -13.51 -7.26 3.43
C GLU A 117 -12.05 -7.63 3.70
N GLY A 118 -11.11 -6.81 3.25
CA GLY A 118 -9.69 -7.11 3.30
C GLY A 118 -9.08 -6.95 4.68
N GLU A 119 -8.81 -8.08 5.35
CA GLU A 119 -8.12 -8.14 6.65
C GLU A 119 -6.60 -7.99 6.57
N SER A 120 -6.06 -7.89 5.37
CA SER A 120 -4.62 -7.69 5.11
C SER A 120 -4.40 -6.89 3.83
N THR A 121 -3.22 -6.26 3.70
CA THR A 121 -2.87 -5.52 2.49
C THR A 121 -3.02 -6.38 1.22
N VAL A 122 -2.67 -7.67 1.27
CA VAL A 122 -2.77 -8.56 0.10
C VAL A 122 -4.23 -8.74 -0.28
N ARG A 123 -5.12 -9.00 0.69
CA ARG A 123 -6.55 -9.20 0.44
C ARG A 123 -7.21 -7.92 -0.07
N SER A 124 -6.99 -6.79 0.59
CA SER A 124 -7.55 -5.50 0.16
C SER A 124 -7.10 -5.13 -1.24
N ILE A 125 -5.84 -5.29 -1.58
CA ILE A 125 -5.34 -4.93 -2.91
C ILE A 125 -5.82 -5.92 -3.99
N THR A 126 -5.98 -7.20 -3.64
CA THR A 126 -6.58 -8.18 -4.56
C THR A 126 -8.04 -7.84 -4.84
N ALA A 127 -8.82 -7.54 -3.80
CA ALA A 127 -10.21 -7.13 -3.95
C ALA A 127 -10.33 -5.78 -4.69
N ALA A 128 -9.47 -4.81 -4.40
CA ALA A 128 -9.43 -3.53 -5.13
C ALA A 128 -9.16 -3.74 -6.63
N ALA A 129 -8.20 -4.59 -6.99
CA ALA A 129 -7.93 -4.92 -8.39
C ALA A 129 -9.11 -5.61 -9.07
N GLU A 130 -9.86 -6.46 -8.35
CA GLU A 130 -11.07 -7.10 -8.86
C GLU A 130 -12.20 -6.08 -9.09
N ILE A 131 -12.45 -5.18 -8.13
CA ILE A 131 -13.41 -4.08 -8.28
C ILE A 131 -13.03 -3.23 -9.52
N MET A 132 -11.75 -2.87 -9.65
CA MET A 132 -11.28 -2.12 -10.81
C MET A 132 -11.55 -2.86 -12.12
N ARG A 133 -11.31 -4.18 -12.17
CA ARG A 133 -11.56 -5.00 -13.36
C ARG A 133 -13.05 -5.06 -13.71
N LEU A 134 -13.91 -5.29 -12.73
CA LEU A 134 -15.38 -5.33 -12.92
C LEU A 134 -15.92 -3.97 -13.41
N MET A 135 -15.32 -2.88 -12.97
CA MET A 135 -15.66 -1.51 -13.38
C MET A 135 -14.94 -1.05 -14.66
N ASN A 136 -14.16 -1.94 -15.30
CA ASN A 136 -13.31 -1.62 -16.47
C ASN A 136 -12.31 -0.46 -16.24
N LEU A 137 -11.84 -0.28 -14.99
CA LEU A 137 -10.81 0.68 -14.61
C LEU A 137 -9.43 0.05 -14.80
N LYS A 138 -8.51 0.71 -15.49
CA LYS A 138 -7.22 0.15 -15.91
C LYS A 138 -6.02 0.84 -15.27
N SER A 139 -6.25 2.02 -14.71
CA SER A 139 -5.20 2.84 -14.10
C SER A 139 -5.65 3.40 -12.76
N CYS A 140 -4.69 3.54 -11.83
CA CYS A 140 -4.99 4.11 -10.52
C CYS A 140 -3.82 4.94 -9.96
N VAL A 141 -4.18 5.93 -9.14
CA VAL A 141 -3.24 6.60 -8.24
C VAL A 141 -3.39 5.99 -6.85
N VAL A 142 -2.32 5.46 -6.30
CA VAL A 142 -2.29 4.83 -4.97
C VAL A 142 -1.91 5.85 -3.91
N VAL A 143 -2.81 6.10 -2.98
CA VAL A 143 -2.60 7.00 -1.84
C VAL A 143 -2.35 6.18 -0.58
N SER A 144 -1.17 6.35 0.01
CA SER A 144 -0.77 5.68 1.26
C SER A 144 0.42 6.41 1.91
N ASP A 145 0.95 5.84 3.00
CA ASP A 145 2.28 6.24 3.50
C ASP A 145 3.38 5.81 2.54
N GLY A 146 4.41 6.62 2.38
CA GLY A 146 5.46 6.40 1.38
C GLY A 146 6.07 5.00 1.41
N TYR A 147 6.30 4.43 2.60
CA TYR A 147 6.86 3.09 2.74
C TYR A 147 5.95 1.95 2.22
N HIS A 148 4.64 2.21 2.04
CA HIS A 148 3.68 1.24 1.49
C HIS A 148 3.57 1.30 -0.04
N ILE A 149 3.82 2.46 -0.64
CA ILE A 149 3.56 2.74 -2.06
C ILE A 149 4.19 1.69 -2.97
N TYR A 150 5.49 1.42 -2.82
CA TYR A 150 6.20 0.48 -3.69
C TYR A 150 5.52 -0.90 -3.72
N ARG A 151 5.23 -1.48 -2.54
CA ARG A 151 4.65 -2.82 -2.43
C ARG A 151 3.28 -2.88 -3.09
N VAL A 152 2.41 -1.95 -2.77
CA VAL A 152 1.04 -1.89 -3.30
C VAL A 152 1.03 -1.68 -4.80
N LYS A 153 1.82 -0.74 -5.28
CA LYS A 153 1.99 -0.48 -6.72
C LYS A 153 2.41 -1.75 -7.46
N ARG A 154 3.45 -2.45 -6.98
CA ARG A 154 3.92 -3.71 -7.60
C ARG A 154 2.87 -4.83 -7.57
N MET A 155 2.04 -4.87 -6.54
CA MET A 155 0.94 -5.83 -6.46
C MET A 155 -0.12 -5.54 -7.53
N LEU A 156 -0.57 -4.29 -7.66
CA LEU A 156 -1.54 -3.87 -8.67
C LEU A 156 -1.00 -4.05 -10.11
N GLU A 157 0.26 -3.70 -10.35
CA GLU A 157 0.94 -3.90 -11.64
C GLU A 157 0.95 -5.39 -12.04
N ARG A 158 1.25 -6.29 -11.09
CA ARG A 158 1.22 -7.74 -11.34
C ARG A 158 -0.19 -8.28 -11.63
N MET A 159 -1.22 -7.59 -11.17
CA MET A 159 -2.63 -7.88 -11.47
C MET A 159 -3.13 -7.21 -12.75
N GLY A 160 -2.24 -6.56 -13.52
CA GLY A 160 -2.53 -5.95 -14.81
C GLY A 160 -3.01 -4.50 -14.76
N MET A 161 -2.92 -3.83 -13.60
CA MET A 161 -3.28 -2.42 -13.45
C MET A 161 -2.08 -1.51 -13.70
N ARG A 162 -2.29 -0.33 -14.27
CA ARG A 162 -1.29 0.75 -14.29
C ARG A 162 -1.41 1.53 -12.99
N ALA A 163 -0.42 1.42 -12.12
CA ALA A 163 -0.46 2.03 -10.80
C ALA A 163 0.61 3.13 -10.64
N TYR A 164 0.21 4.28 -10.16
CA TYR A 164 1.03 5.45 -9.89
C TYR A 164 1.02 5.75 -8.40
N GLY A 165 2.18 5.94 -7.80
CA GLY A 165 2.29 6.17 -6.37
C GLY A 165 2.15 7.66 -6.02
N SER A 166 1.30 7.99 -5.06
CA SER A 166 1.20 9.32 -4.47
C SER A 166 1.26 9.19 -2.95
N PRO A 167 2.46 9.31 -2.36
CA PRO A 167 2.60 9.26 -0.91
C PRO A 167 1.93 10.48 -0.27
N ARG A 168 1.13 10.26 0.78
CA ARG A 168 0.58 11.39 1.54
C ARG A 168 1.72 12.27 2.07
N PRO A 169 1.54 13.60 2.14
CA PRO A 169 2.52 14.49 2.73
C PRO A 169 2.90 14.06 4.15
N SER A 170 4.21 14.06 4.45
CA SER A 170 4.68 13.77 5.81
C SER A 170 4.42 14.95 6.74
N ALA A 171 3.81 14.69 7.89
CA ALA A 171 3.59 15.74 8.89
C ALA A 171 4.89 16.25 9.54
N SER A 172 5.97 15.48 9.47
CA SER A 172 7.21 15.76 10.20
C SER A 172 8.22 16.60 9.43
N GLY A 173 8.08 16.76 8.11
CA GLY A 173 9.09 17.45 7.29
C GLY A 173 10.49 16.81 7.30
N VAL A 174 10.66 15.70 8.01
CA VAL A 174 11.93 14.96 8.12
C VAL A 174 12.09 14.05 6.91
N PRO A 175 13.24 14.08 6.22
CA PRO A 175 13.51 13.16 5.12
C PRO A 175 13.40 11.70 5.58
N PRO A 176 12.77 10.82 4.76
CA PRO A 176 12.63 9.41 5.12
C PRO A 176 14.00 8.70 5.24
N GLY A 177 14.16 7.91 6.29
CA GLY A 177 15.26 6.94 6.39
C GLY A 177 16.46 7.36 7.23
N GLU A 178 16.35 8.41 8.04
CA GLU A 178 17.44 8.82 8.94
C GLU A 178 17.44 8.06 10.27
N SER A 179 16.29 7.55 10.73
CA SER A 179 16.20 6.76 11.96
C SER A 179 16.29 5.25 11.70
N TRP A 180 16.86 4.49 12.66
CA TRP A 180 16.89 3.04 12.62
C TRP A 180 15.46 2.42 12.56
N ARG A 181 14.47 3.08 13.16
CA ARG A 181 13.06 2.68 13.12
C ARG A 181 12.52 2.72 11.71
N GLU A 182 12.82 3.76 10.96
CA GLU A 182 12.41 3.90 9.56
C GLU A 182 13.12 2.87 8.68
N GLN A 183 14.41 2.65 8.86
CA GLN A 183 15.16 1.60 8.15
C GLN A 183 14.52 0.23 8.38
N TRP A 184 14.08 -0.05 9.63
CA TRP A 184 13.37 -1.28 9.95
C TRP A 184 12.01 -1.38 9.23
N ILE A 185 11.25 -0.28 9.10
CA ILE A 185 10.00 -0.24 8.34
C ILE A 185 10.26 -0.61 6.87
N TYR A 186 11.27 -0.03 6.24
CA TYR A 186 11.63 -0.36 4.86
C TYR A 186 12.06 -1.82 4.69
N ALA A 187 12.87 -2.33 5.62
CA ALA A 187 13.28 -3.73 5.61
C ALA A 187 12.08 -4.68 5.77
N ARG A 188 11.17 -4.39 6.70
CA ARG A 188 9.92 -5.14 6.91
C ARG A 188 9.05 -5.14 5.65
N GLN A 189 8.89 -4.01 4.98
CA GLN A 189 8.13 -3.94 3.73
C GLN A 189 8.82 -4.71 2.60
N ALA A 190 10.14 -4.70 2.55
CA ALA A 190 10.90 -5.47 1.57
C ALA A 190 10.74 -6.98 1.78
N ILE A 191 10.82 -7.44 3.03
CA ILE A 191 10.58 -8.86 3.39
C ILE A 191 9.14 -9.24 3.00
N ALA A 192 8.16 -8.43 3.39
CA ALA A 192 6.75 -8.68 3.07
C ALA A 192 6.52 -8.75 1.54
N TYR A 193 7.16 -7.88 0.77
CA TYR A 193 7.08 -7.91 -0.69
C TYR A 193 7.72 -9.19 -1.28
N GLU A 194 8.92 -9.58 -0.82
CA GLU A 194 9.60 -10.78 -1.31
C GLU A 194 8.81 -12.05 -0.98
N LEU A 195 8.24 -12.16 0.23
CA LEU A 195 7.40 -13.30 0.62
C LEU A 195 6.13 -13.38 -0.23
N TRP A 196 5.44 -12.25 -0.43
CA TRP A 196 4.29 -12.21 -1.33
C TRP A 196 4.67 -12.63 -2.77
N ARG A 197 5.83 -12.21 -3.26
CA ARG A 197 6.30 -12.52 -4.62
C ARG A 197 6.49 -14.02 -4.86
N ILE A 198 6.80 -14.78 -3.83
CA ILE A 198 6.93 -16.25 -3.87
C ILE A 198 5.67 -17.00 -3.43
N GLY A 199 4.54 -16.28 -3.25
CA GLY A 199 3.23 -16.87 -2.98
C GLY A 199 2.91 -17.07 -1.50
N ILE A 200 3.71 -16.48 -0.57
CA ILE A 200 3.42 -16.52 0.87
C ILE A 200 2.58 -15.28 1.20
N PRO A 201 1.28 -15.43 1.57
CA PRO A 201 0.43 -14.31 1.95
C PRO A 201 0.84 -13.77 3.33
N ILE A 202 1.02 -12.46 3.45
CA ILE A 202 1.36 -11.76 4.70
C ILE A 202 0.56 -10.47 4.79
#